data_992b948e86ac55202329f4bd5a9324e3
#
_entry.id   992b948e86ac55202329f4bd5a9324e3
#
_cell.length_a   1.000
_cell.length_b   1.000
_cell.length_c   1.000
_cell.angle_alpha   90.00
_cell.angle_beta   90.00
_cell.angle_gamma   90.00
#
_symmetry.space_group_name_H-M   'P 1'
#
loop_
_entity.id
_entity.type
_entity.pdbx_description
1 polymer ?
#
loop_
_entity_poly.entity_id
_entity_poly.type
_entity_poly.pdbx_seq_one_letter_code
_entity_poly.pdbx_strand_id
1 'polypeptide(L)'
;MANVPKLEPRELPAALPVKPMGAKAQAVAEDRELVRRAQAQDKEAFEELVRRHQHRVFAVAGGILRRREDVEDVAQQVFVKAYFSLKRFDQRAAFSTWLYKITVNECWDLLRKKKVRPLVYESDLSEEQARRFSAPERDGSVQDISEKLEAQEHVERLLEGVDKRDRMMLILKEVEGFAVEEIAEILNLNANTVKVRLFRARRRIVKQARKRQE
;
A
#
# COMPACT_ATOMS: atom_id res chain seq x y z
N MET A 1 -0.63 -42.22 36.09
CA MET A 1 -1.50 -41.10 35.71
C MET A 1 -0.60 -39.87 35.48
N ALA A 2 -0.29 -39.56 34.23
CA ALA A 2 0.62 -38.49 33.87
C ALA A 2 -0.16 -37.17 33.80
N ASN A 3 0.32 -36.19 34.56
CA ASN A 3 -0.24 -34.85 34.69
C ASN A 3 0.16 -34.04 33.44
N VAL A 4 -0.80 -33.73 32.56
CA VAL A 4 -0.61 -32.88 31.40
C VAL A 4 -0.80 -31.44 31.83
N PRO A 5 0.20 -30.55 31.69
CA PRO A 5 0.03 -29.14 32.05
C PRO A 5 -0.94 -28.46 31.05
N LYS A 6 -1.98 -27.81 31.57
CA LYS A 6 -2.87 -26.91 30.83
C LYS A 6 -2.05 -25.74 30.32
N LEU A 7 -1.92 -25.64 29.00
CA LEU A 7 -1.42 -24.45 28.32
C LEU A 7 -2.50 -23.35 28.39
N GLU A 8 -2.24 -22.31 29.14
CA GLU A 8 -3.02 -21.08 29.11
C GLU A 8 -2.90 -20.40 27.74
N PRO A 9 -3.97 -19.82 27.17
CA PRO A 9 -3.88 -19.12 25.89
C PRO A 9 -3.08 -17.83 26.08
N ARG A 10 -1.86 -17.79 25.52
CA ARG A 10 -1.08 -16.56 25.40
C ARG A 10 -1.89 -15.56 24.58
N GLU A 11 -2.15 -14.41 25.18
CA GLU A 11 -2.78 -13.27 24.54
C GLU A 11 -2.07 -12.92 23.22
N LEU A 12 -2.82 -12.98 22.14
CA LEU A 12 -2.39 -12.47 20.84
C LEU A 12 -2.19 -10.95 20.97
N PRO A 13 -1.13 -10.37 20.37
CA PRO A 13 -0.94 -8.93 20.39
C PRO A 13 -2.17 -8.24 19.80
N ALA A 14 -2.60 -7.16 20.45
CA ALA A 14 -3.79 -6.39 20.13
C ALA A 14 -3.93 -6.15 18.62
N ALA A 15 -5.08 -6.53 18.07
CA ALA A 15 -5.41 -6.32 16.67
C ALA A 15 -5.24 -4.84 16.32
N LEU A 16 -4.55 -4.57 15.20
CA LEU A 16 -4.47 -3.23 14.62
C LEU A 16 -5.87 -2.62 14.55
N PRO A 17 -6.05 -1.31 14.83
CA PRO A 17 -7.36 -0.69 14.92
C PRO A 17 -8.11 -0.82 13.59
N VAL A 18 -9.11 -1.70 13.57
CA VAL A 18 -10.04 -1.84 12.44
C VAL A 18 -10.90 -0.58 12.43
N LYS A 19 -10.74 0.27 11.41
CA LYS A 19 -11.62 1.43 11.21
C LYS A 19 -13.08 0.96 11.15
N PRO A 20 -14.00 1.57 11.90
CA PRO A 20 -15.42 1.18 11.91
C PRO A 20 -16.00 1.28 10.49
N MET A 21 -16.82 0.28 10.10
CA MET A 21 -17.43 0.17 8.76
C MET A 21 -18.17 1.45 8.32
N GLY A 22 -18.76 2.21 9.27
CA GLY A 22 -19.41 3.49 9.00
C GLY A 22 -18.47 4.59 8.47
N ALA A 23 -17.24 4.66 8.98
CA ALA A 23 -16.27 5.67 8.56
C ALA A 23 -15.81 5.50 7.09
N LYS A 24 -15.72 4.25 6.61
CA LYS A 24 -15.37 3.99 5.20
C LYS A 24 -16.49 4.42 4.25
N ALA A 25 -17.75 4.15 4.59
CA ALA A 25 -18.89 4.54 3.79
C ALA A 25 -19.04 6.06 3.72
N GLN A 26 -18.84 6.76 4.83
CA GLN A 26 -18.86 8.22 4.87
C GLN A 26 -17.75 8.83 4.03
N ALA A 27 -16.51 8.35 4.15
CA ALA A 27 -15.39 8.82 3.33
C ALA A 27 -15.65 8.62 1.82
N VAL A 28 -16.27 7.50 1.42
CA VAL A 28 -16.64 7.25 0.02
C VAL A 28 -17.72 8.23 -0.45
N ALA A 29 -18.70 8.57 0.40
CA ALA A 29 -19.73 9.53 0.06
C ALA A 29 -19.17 10.96 -0.10
N GLU A 30 -18.27 11.37 0.79
CA GLU A 30 -17.57 12.65 0.71
C GLU A 30 -16.69 12.75 -0.56
N ASP A 31 -15.93 11.69 -0.88
CA ASP A 31 -15.14 11.63 -2.10
C ASP A 31 -16.02 11.74 -3.36
N ARG A 32 -17.20 11.13 -3.37
CA ARG A 32 -18.13 11.24 -4.50
C ARG A 32 -18.58 12.69 -4.75
N GLU A 33 -18.85 13.44 -3.68
CA GLU A 33 -19.21 14.85 -3.81
C GLU A 33 -18.05 15.70 -4.31
N LEU A 34 -16.84 15.47 -3.77
CA LEU A 34 -15.63 16.14 -4.25
C LEU A 34 -15.35 15.84 -5.72
N VAL A 35 -15.50 14.58 -6.15
CA VAL A 35 -15.37 14.17 -7.55
C VAL A 35 -16.37 14.91 -8.44
N ARG A 36 -17.63 15.00 -8.05
CA ARG A 36 -18.67 15.71 -8.82
C ARG A 36 -18.31 17.18 -8.99
N ARG A 37 -17.86 17.86 -7.93
CA ARG A 37 -17.42 19.26 -7.95
C ARG A 37 -16.17 19.43 -8.84
N ALA A 38 -15.18 18.56 -8.70
CA ALA A 38 -13.96 18.61 -9.51
C ALA A 38 -14.25 18.33 -11.01
N GLN A 39 -15.22 17.45 -11.33
CA GLN A 39 -15.70 17.26 -12.70
C GLN A 39 -16.35 18.53 -13.27
N ALA A 40 -16.97 19.34 -12.41
CA ALA A 40 -17.50 20.68 -12.74
C ALA A 40 -16.44 21.78 -12.75
N GLN A 41 -15.16 21.46 -12.78
CA GLN A 41 -14.01 22.38 -12.83
C GLN A 41 -13.73 23.11 -11.51
N ASP A 42 -14.24 22.66 -10.39
CA ASP A 42 -13.87 23.12 -9.08
C ASP A 42 -12.46 22.60 -8.70
N LYS A 43 -11.46 23.50 -8.78
CA LYS A 43 -10.06 23.17 -8.51
C LYS A 43 -9.83 22.80 -7.04
N GLU A 44 -10.49 23.48 -6.12
CA GLU A 44 -10.35 23.25 -4.67
C GLU A 44 -10.84 21.85 -4.30
N ALA A 45 -11.91 21.38 -4.95
CA ALA A 45 -12.41 20.02 -4.76
C ALA A 45 -11.39 18.96 -5.22
N PHE A 46 -10.65 19.21 -6.30
CA PHE A 46 -9.60 18.31 -6.74
C PHE A 46 -8.38 18.35 -5.81
N GLU A 47 -7.97 19.54 -5.36
CA GLU A 47 -6.88 19.69 -4.37
C GLU A 47 -7.19 18.92 -3.07
N GLU A 48 -8.45 18.98 -2.63
CA GLU A 48 -8.89 18.23 -1.45
C GLU A 48 -8.82 16.70 -1.69
N LEU A 49 -9.18 16.22 -2.88
CA LEU A 49 -8.99 14.81 -3.24
C LEU A 49 -7.51 14.42 -3.21
N VAL A 50 -6.62 15.26 -3.74
CA VAL A 50 -5.16 15.04 -3.67
C VAL A 50 -4.72 14.94 -2.22
N ARG A 51 -5.07 15.91 -1.38
CA ARG A 51 -4.69 15.97 0.03
C ARG A 51 -5.15 14.72 0.81
N ARG A 52 -6.35 14.23 0.53
CA ARG A 52 -6.91 13.03 1.19
C ARG A 52 -6.21 11.73 0.78
N HIS A 53 -5.79 11.65 -0.46
CA HIS A 53 -5.31 10.39 -1.03
C HIS A 53 -3.79 10.32 -1.23
N GLN A 54 -3.04 11.43 -1.14
CA GLN A 54 -1.61 11.45 -1.41
C GLN A 54 -0.82 10.44 -0.57
N HIS A 55 -1.03 10.39 0.75
CA HIS A 55 -0.29 9.46 1.61
C HIS A 55 -0.46 7.99 1.20
N ARG A 56 -1.66 7.63 0.78
CA ARG A 56 -1.96 6.27 0.33
C ARG A 56 -1.38 5.98 -1.05
N VAL A 57 -1.38 6.96 -1.96
CA VAL A 57 -0.69 6.84 -3.26
C VAL A 57 0.79 6.60 -3.04
N PHE A 58 1.43 7.35 -2.14
CA PHE A 58 2.83 7.14 -1.76
C PHE A 58 3.05 5.76 -1.13
N ALA A 59 2.19 5.32 -0.21
CA ALA A 59 2.29 4.01 0.43
C ALA A 59 2.17 2.86 -0.59
N VAL A 60 1.21 2.93 -1.50
CA VAL A 60 1.02 1.92 -2.56
C VAL A 60 2.21 1.92 -3.52
N ALA A 61 2.67 3.08 -3.97
CA ALA A 61 3.82 3.20 -4.86
C ALA A 61 5.11 2.70 -4.18
N GLY A 62 5.36 3.07 -2.92
CA GLY A 62 6.50 2.62 -2.13
C GLY A 62 6.52 1.11 -1.88
N GLY A 63 5.34 0.46 -1.80
CA GLY A 63 5.24 -0.99 -1.72
C GLY A 63 5.71 -1.73 -2.98
N ILE A 64 5.78 -1.03 -4.13
CA ILE A 64 6.18 -1.60 -5.44
C ILE A 64 7.58 -1.16 -5.82
N LEU A 65 7.87 0.13 -5.63
CA LEU A 65 9.09 0.79 -6.03
C LEU A 65 10.03 0.89 -4.83
N ARG A 66 11.35 0.76 -5.07
CA ARG A 66 12.34 0.81 -4.00
C ARG A 66 13.00 2.19 -3.85
N ARG A 67 13.07 2.95 -4.95
CA ARG A 67 13.73 4.25 -4.98
C ARG A 67 12.71 5.35 -4.71
N ARG A 68 13.07 6.26 -3.82
CA ARG A 68 12.20 7.41 -3.45
C ARG A 68 11.85 8.26 -4.64
N GLU A 69 12.84 8.59 -5.44
CA GLU A 69 12.64 9.42 -6.63
C GLU A 69 11.57 8.81 -7.54
N ASP A 70 11.61 7.48 -7.72
CA ASP A 70 10.60 6.77 -8.51
C ASP A 70 9.20 6.86 -7.89
N VAL A 71 9.11 6.80 -6.57
CA VAL A 71 7.83 6.92 -5.84
C VAL A 71 7.26 8.32 -6.00
N GLU A 72 8.10 9.36 -5.85
CA GLU A 72 7.71 10.76 -6.00
C GLU A 72 7.27 11.06 -7.43
N ASP A 73 8.05 10.63 -8.43
CA ASP A 73 7.73 10.80 -9.85
C ASP A 73 6.41 10.11 -10.22
N VAL A 74 6.23 8.86 -9.77
CA VAL A 74 4.99 8.11 -10.02
C VAL A 74 3.81 8.76 -9.33
N ALA A 75 3.94 9.19 -8.07
CA ALA A 75 2.86 9.86 -7.36
C ALA A 75 2.41 11.14 -8.08
N GLN A 76 3.35 11.94 -8.57
CA GLN A 76 3.05 13.13 -9.37
C GLN A 76 2.31 12.75 -10.66
N GLN A 77 2.81 11.76 -11.42
CA GLN A 77 2.18 11.29 -12.66
C GLN A 77 0.77 10.75 -12.42
N VAL A 78 0.54 10.06 -11.32
CA VAL A 78 -0.78 9.55 -10.93
C VAL A 78 -1.78 10.68 -10.80
N PHE A 79 -1.45 11.75 -10.05
CA PHE A 79 -2.38 12.87 -9.87
C PHE A 79 -2.58 13.69 -11.16
N VAL A 80 -1.54 13.84 -11.98
CA VAL A 80 -1.68 14.47 -13.30
C VAL A 80 -2.64 13.65 -14.17
N LYS A 81 -2.47 12.33 -14.27
CA LYS A 81 -3.36 11.44 -15.01
C LYS A 81 -4.78 11.42 -14.44
N ALA A 82 -4.89 11.41 -13.11
CA ALA A 82 -6.19 11.49 -12.44
C ALA A 82 -6.92 12.77 -12.83
N TYR A 83 -6.26 13.93 -12.79
CA TYR A 83 -6.86 15.22 -13.16
C TYR A 83 -7.43 15.20 -14.59
N PHE A 84 -6.63 14.77 -15.56
CA PHE A 84 -7.05 14.74 -16.97
C PHE A 84 -8.11 13.69 -17.29
N SER A 85 -8.12 12.57 -16.56
CA SER A 85 -9.08 11.49 -16.79
C SER A 85 -10.33 11.56 -15.90
N LEU A 86 -10.36 12.48 -14.91
CA LEU A 86 -11.46 12.62 -13.95
C LEU A 86 -12.82 12.86 -14.64
N LYS A 87 -12.85 13.64 -15.72
CA LYS A 87 -14.08 13.89 -16.50
C LYS A 87 -14.74 12.62 -17.02
N ARG A 88 -13.97 11.56 -17.26
CA ARG A 88 -14.46 10.26 -17.77
C ARG A 88 -14.71 9.24 -16.66
N PHE A 89 -14.44 9.60 -15.41
CA PHE A 89 -14.67 8.71 -14.27
C PHE A 89 -16.17 8.64 -13.97
N ASP A 90 -16.79 7.49 -14.18
CA ASP A 90 -18.24 7.25 -14.11
C ASP A 90 -18.76 6.93 -12.70
N GLN A 91 -17.88 6.92 -11.68
CA GLN A 91 -18.19 6.67 -10.27
C GLN A 91 -18.84 5.29 -9.98
N ARG A 92 -18.71 4.30 -10.88
CA ARG A 92 -19.15 2.92 -10.63
C ARG A 92 -18.36 2.25 -9.54
N ALA A 93 -17.05 2.55 -9.44
CA ALA A 93 -16.19 2.18 -8.34
C ALA A 93 -15.98 3.37 -7.39
N ALA A 94 -15.42 3.11 -6.20
CA ALA A 94 -14.96 4.19 -5.33
C ALA A 94 -13.80 4.95 -5.99
N PHE A 95 -13.70 6.27 -5.73
CA PHE A 95 -12.59 7.09 -6.25
C PHE A 95 -11.22 6.52 -5.86
N SER A 96 -11.09 6.04 -4.63
CA SER A 96 -9.87 5.38 -4.15
C SER A 96 -9.50 4.15 -4.97
N THR A 97 -10.46 3.28 -5.31
CA THR A 97 -10.24 2.08 -6.13
C THR A 97 -9.73 2.47 -7.52
N TRP A 98 -10.36 3.47 -8.15
CA TRP A 98 -9.97 3.98 -9.45
C TRP A 98 -8.58 4.63 -9.42
N LEU A 99 -8.29 5.48 -8.42
CA LEU A 99 -7.00 6.16 -8.27
C LEU A 99 -5.86 5.16 -8.05
N TYR A 100 -6.08 4.11 -7.23
CA TYR A 100 -5.04 3.12 -6.97
C TYR A 100 -4.81 2.18 -8.15
N LYS A 101 -5.82 1.97 -8.99
CA LYS A 101 -5.62 1.30 -10.28
C LYS A 101 -4.66 2.10 -11.18
N ILE A 102 -4.81 3.42 -11.23
CA ILE A 102 -3.85 4.31 -11.92
C ILE A 102 -2.46 4.16 -11.28
N THR A 103 -2.36 4.24 -9.95
CA THR A 103 -1.08 4.14 -9.21
C THR A 103 -0.34 2.85 -9.54
N VAL A 104 -1.03 1.73 -9.46
CA VAL A 104 -0.46 0.41 -9.73
C VAL A 104 0.02 0.31 -11.18
N ASN A 105 -0.76 0.80 -12.13
CA ASN A 105 -0.40 0.78 -13.55
C ASN A 105 0.87 1.61 -13.80
N GLU A 106 0.95 2.84 -13.24
CA GLU A 106 2.14 3.68 -13.39
C GLU A 106 3.39 3.02 -12.81
N CYS A 107 3.28 2.39 -11.64
CA CYS A 107 4.40 1.65 -11.06
C CYS A 107 4.88 0.51 -11.97
N TRP A 108 3.95 -0.28 -12.53
CA TRP A 108 4.32 -1.37 -13.43
C TRP A 108 4.87 -0.87 -14.77
N ASP A 109 4.36 0.25 -15.27
CA ASP A 109 4.88 0.88 -16.49
C ASP A 109 6.31 1.36 -16.30
N LEU A 110 6.61 2.00 -15.17
CA LEU A 110 7.97 2.39 -14.83
C LEU A 110 8.90 1.17 -14.72
N LEU A 111 8.49 0.11 -14.03
CA LEU A 111 9.29 -1.10 -13.89
C LEU A 111 9.52 -1.78 -15.26
N ARG A 112 8.54 -1.78 -16.16
CA ARG A 112 8.71 -2.29 -17.52
C ARG A 112 9.71 -1.45 -18.32
N LYS A 113 9.59 -0.12 -18.26
CA LYS A 113 10.52 0.80 -18.93
C LYS A 113 11.97 0.60 -18.46
N LYS A 114 12.17 0.45 -17.14
CA LYS A 114 13.51 0.19 -16.58
C LYS A 114 14.08 -1.17 -16.96
N LYS A 115 13.23 -2.20 -17.11
CA LYS A 115 13.66 -3.52 -17.56
C LYS A 115 14.08 -3.55 -19.03
N VAL A 116 13.41 -2.76 -19.89
CA VAL A 116 13.66 -2.69 -21.35
C VAL A 116 14.85 -1.77 -21.66
N ARG A 117 15.05 -0.74 -20.85
CA ARG A 117 16.23 0.14 -20.90
C ARG A 117 16.98 -0.02 -19.57
N PRO A 118 17.91 -0.96 -19.45
CA PRO A 118 18.87 -0.91 -18.36
C PRO A 118 19.73 0.33 -18.64
N LEU A 119 19.30 1.49 -18.12
CA LEU A 119 20.25 2.58 -17.92
C LEU A 119 21.31 1.96 -17.00
N VAL A 120 22.57 2.02 -17.43
CA VAL A 120 23.72 1.75 -16.59
C VAL A 120 23.67 2.81 -15.49
N TYR A 121 22.85 2.58 -14.48
CA TYR A 121 22.92 3.29 -13.23
C TYR A 121 24.03 2.60 -12.46
N GLU A 122 25.17 3.26 -12.54
CA GLU A 122 26.29 3.08 -11.64
C GLU A 122 25.75 3.01 -10.22
N SER A 123 26.16 1.95 -9.54
CA SER A 123 25.99 1.65 -8.13
C SER A 123 24.54 1.42 -7.64
N ASP A 124 24.32 0.20 -7.24
CA ASP A 124 23.49 -0.15 -6.10
C ASP A 124 23.78 0.82 -4.95
N LEU A 125 23.03 1.92 -4.91
CA LEU A 125 23.01 2.77 -3.74
C LEU A 125 22.55 1.88 -2.59
N SER A 126 23.40 1.79 -1.59
CA SER A 126 23.31 0.89 -0.46
C SER A 126 21.87 0.83 0.06
N GLU A 127 21.44 -0.37 0.46
CA GLU A 127 20.16 -0.64 1.14
C GLU A 127 19.86 0.37 2.27
N GLU A 128 20.87 1.04 2.77
CA GLU A 128 20.84 2.05 3.81
C GLU A 128 20.12 3.36 3.41
N GLN A 129 20.17 3.74 2.14
CA GLN A 129 19.45 4.92 1.64
C GLN A 129 17.96 4.63 1.32
N ALA A 130 17.64 3.39 0.95
CA ALA A 130 16.25 2.95 0.77
C ALA A 130 15.48 2.94 2.11
N ARG A 131 16.18 2.79 3.24
CA ARG A 131 15.62 2.68 4.58
C ARG A 131 15.09 4.00 5.15
N ARG A 132 15.54 5.16 4.67
CA ARG A 132 15.15 6.48 5.21
C ARG A 132 13.75 6.96 4.80
N PHE A 133 12.98 6.18 4.03
CA PHE A 133 11.84 6.68 3.27
C PHE A 133 10.46 6.19 3.65
N SER A 134 10.31 5.55 4.79
CA SER A 134 8.98 5.14 5.26
C SER A 134 8.47 5.91 6.47
N ALA A 135 9.17 6.94 6.92
CA ALA A 135 8.70 7.78 8.02
C ALA A 135 8.02 9.03 7.46
N PRO A 136 6.72 9.27 7.75
CA PRO A 136 6.19 10.61 7.67
C PRO A 136 6.91 11.45 8.73
N GLU A 137 7.42 12.63 8.35
CA GLU A 137 7.85 13.65 9.30
C GLU A 137 6.67 13.97 10.22
N ARG A 138 6.69 13.40 11.41
CA ARG A 138 5.89 13.80 12.54
C ARG A 138 6.85 13.96 13.71
N ASP A 139 6.80 15.14 14.28
CA ASP A 139 7.38 15.55 15.55
C ASP A 139 7.22 14.43 16.59
N GLY A 140 8.27 13.66 16.81
CA GLY A 140 8.31 12.53 17.72
C GLY A 140 9.68 12.44 18.38
N SER A 141 9.74 12.04 19.66
CA SER A 141 10.97 11.87 20.42
C SER A 141 11.92 10.88 19.70
N VAL A 142 13.22 11.01 19.90
CA VAL A 142 14.28 10.17 19.30
C VAL A 142 14.04 8.66 19.57
N GLN A 143 13.45 8.32 20.71
CA GLN A 143 13.07 6.94 21.07
C GLN A 143 11.94 6.38 20.19
N ASP A 144 10.92 7.21 19.90
CA ASP A 144 9.78 6.87 19.06
C ASP A 144 10.19 6.65 17.58
N ILE A 145 11.25 7.33 17.15
CA ILE A 145 11.84 7.18 15.81
C ILE A 145 12.62 5.86 15.71
N SER A 146 13.38 5.48 16.74
CA SER A 146 14.15 4.24 16.77
C SER A 146 13.25 3.01 16.74
N GLU A 147 12.20 2.97 17.58
CA GLU A 147 11.23 1.87 17.61
C GLU A 147 10.47 1.72 16.29
N LYS A 148 10.11 2.84 15.64
CA LYS A 148 9.47 2.82 14.32
C LYS A 148 10.40 2.31 13.24
N LEU A 149 11.69 2.68 13.29
CA LEU A 149 12.69 2.21 12.34
C LEU A 149 12.91 0.70 12.46
N GLU A 150 13.05 0.19 13.69
CA GLU A 150 13.19 -1.24 13.97
C GLU A 150 11.97 -2.05 13.53
N ALA A 151 10.75 -1.53 13.81
CA ALA A 151 9.51 -2.16 13.37
C ALA A 151 9.42 -2.22 11.84
N GLN A 152 9.85 -1.16 11.16
CA GLN A 152 9.86 -1.09 9.72
C GLN A 152 10.87 -2.06 9.10
N GLU A 153 12.10 -2.10 9.62
CA GLU A 153 13.10 -3.08 9.18
C GLU A 153 12.63 -4.51 9.42
N HIS A 154 11.94 -4.75 10.53
CA HIS A 154 11.36 -6.06 10.81
C HIS A 154 10.31 -6.46 9.76
N VAL A 155 9.41 -5.54 9.42
CA VAL A 155 8.39 -5.77 8.37
C VAL A 155 9.04 -6.00 7.01
N GLU A 156 10.05 -5.21 6.62
CA GLU A 156 10.75 -5.40 5.36
C GLU A 156 11.43 -6.77 5.27
N ARG A 157 12.10 -7.18 6.35
CA ARG A 157 12.72 -8.50 6.46
C ARG A 157 11.71 -9.65 6.38
N LEU A 158 10.50 -9.49 6.93
CA LEU A 158 9.40 -10.46 6.81
C LEU A 158 8.84 -10.53 5.39
N LEU A 159 8.92 -9.43 4.65
CA LEU A 159 8.47 -9.35 3.26
C LEU A 159 9.55 -9.75 2.24
N GLU A 160 10.79 -9.98 2.67
CA GLU A 160 11.83 -10.60 1.84
C GLU A 160 11.34 -11.96 1.33
N GLY A 161 11.47 -12.21 0.03
CA GLY A 161 10.98 -13.46 -0.59
C GLY A 161 9.48 -13.51 -0.88
N VAL A 162 8.71 -12.46 -0.55
CA VAL A 162 7.36 -12.27 -1.06
C VAL A 162 7.44 -11.55 -2.42
N ASP A 163 6.84 -12.14 -3.46
CA ASP A 163 6.77 -11.52 -4.79
C ASP A 163 6.17 -10.13 -4.73
N LYS A 164 6.65 -9.20 -5.56
CA LYS A 164 6.20 -7.80 -5.58
C LYS A 164 4.68 -7.64 -5.73
N ARG A 165 4.04 -8.50 -6.54
CA ARG A 165 2.59 -8.49 -6.70
C ARG A 165 1.87 -8.99 -5.45
N ASP A 166 2.40 -10.02 -4.79
CA ASP A 166 1.82 -10.55 -3.55
C ASP A 166 2.00 -9.55 -2.40
N ARG A 167 3.15 -8.87 -2.32
CA ARG A 167 3.42 -7.78 -1.37
C ARG A 167 2.42 -6.64 -1.54
N MET A 168 2.16 -6.22 -2.78
CA MET A 168 1.16 -5.20 -3.04
C MET A 168 -0.25 -5.62 -2.62
N MET A 169 -0.66 -6.86 -2.92
CA MET A 169 -1.96 -7.38 -2.48
C MET A 169 -2.09 -7.35 -0.95
N LEU A 170 -1.00 -7.64 -0.22
CA LEU A 170 -0.96 -7.54 1.23
C LEU A 170 -1.11 -6.09 1.70
N ILE A 171 -0.42 -5.13 1.09
CA ILE A 171 -0.56 -3.70 1.42
C ILE A 171 -2.00 -3.25 1.20
N LEU A 172 -2.58 -3.52 0.04
CA LEU A 172 -3.96 -3.16 -0.27
C LEU A 172 -4.95 -3.81 0.71
N LYS A 173 -4.70 -5.06 1.14
CA LYS A 173 -5.59 -5.78 2.04
C LYS A 173 -5.43 -5.38 3.50
N GLU A 174 -4.20 -5.41 4.02
CA GLU A 174 -3.93 -5.32 5.46
C GLU A 174 -3.73 -3.86 5.91
N VAL A 175 -3.13 -3.02 5.06
CA VAL A 175 -2.84 -1.63 5.41
C VAL A 175 -3.98 -0.72 4.96
N GLU A 176 -4.42 -0.86 3.70
CA GLU A 176 -5.45 0.01 3.12
C GLU A 176 -6.88 -0.51 3.34
N GLY A 177 -7.04 -1.77 3.75
CA GLY A 177 -8.33 -2.35 4.12
C GLY A 177 -9.28 -2.60 2.94
N PHE A 178 -8.75 -2.77 1.72
CA PHE A 178 -9.57 -3.07 0.54
C PHE A 178 -10.23 -4.45 0.63
N ALA A 179 -11.45 -4.56 0.12
CA ALA A 179 -12.10 -5.84 -0.11
C ALA A 179 -11.34 -6.62 -1.21
N VAL A 180 -11.48 -7.94 -1.21
CA VAL A 180 -10.82 -8.79 -2.22
C VAL A 180 -11.28 -8.43 -3.63
N GLU A 181 -12.53 -8.07 -3.78
CA GLU A 181 -13.17 -7.67 -5.03
C GLU A 181 -12.58 -6.34 -5.53
N GLU A 182 -12.38 -5.38 -4.64
CA GLU A 182 -11.71 -4.10 -4.96
C GLU A 182 -10.25 -4.32 -5.39
N ILE A 183 -9.51 -5.20 -4.69
CA ILE A 183 -8.14 -5.57 -5.05
C ILE A 183 -8.09 -6.26 -6.42
N ALA A 184 -9.05 -7.12 -6.70
CA ALA A 184 -9.18 -7.80 -7.99
C ALA A 184 -9.38 -6.77 -9.13
N GLU A 185 -10.22 -5.75 -8.91
CA GLU A 185 -10.43 -4.66 -9.85
C GLU A 185 -9.18 -3.79 -10.03
N ILE A 186 -8.52 -3.37 -8.93
CA ILE A 186 -7.28 -2.58 -8.97
C ILE A 186 -6.19 -3.30 -9.79
N LEU A 187 -6.02 -4.60 -9.56
CA LEU A 187 -4.95 -5.40 -10.15
C LEU A 187 -5.33 -6.06 -11.48
N ASN A 188 -6.57 -5.88 -11.93
CA ASN A 188 -7.15 -6.56 -13.09
C ASN A 188 -6.98 -8.09 -13.01
N LEU A 189 -7.37 -8.67 -11.89
CA LEU A 189 -7.29 -10.09 -11.59
C LEU A 189 -8.66 -10.66 -11.22
N ASN A 190 -8.77 -12.00 -11.24
CA ASN A 190 -9.93 -12.67 -10.69
C ASN A 190 -9.87 -12.68 -9.14
N ALA A 191 -11.01 -12.48 -8.46
CA ALA A 191 -11.09 -12.45 -7.00
C ALA A 191 -10.57 -13.75 -6.35
N ASN A 192 -10.81 -14.90 -6.96
CA ASN A 192 -10.26 -16.17 -6.47
C ASN A 192 -8.74 -16.22 -6.55
N THR A 193 -8.15 -15.64 -7.61
CA THR A 193 -6.69 -15.50 -7.75
C THR A 193 -6.14 -14.65 -6.62
N VAL A 194 -6.79 -13.54 -6.29
CA VAL A 194 -6.39 -12.66 -5.18
C VAL A 194 -6.46 -13.41 -3.85
N LYS A 195 -7.56 -14.13 -3.57
CA LYS A 195 -7.71 -14.94 -2.35
C LYS A 195 -6.58 -15.97 -2.19
N VAL A 196 -6.30 -16.74 -3.23
CA VAL A 196 -5.25 -17.77 -3.22
C VAL A 196 -3.86 -17.15 -3.02
N ARG A 197 -3.56 -16.05 -3.71
CA ARG A 197 -2.26 -15.37 -3.60
C ARG A 197 -2.06 -14.74 -2.23
N LEU A 198 -3.06 -14.07 -1.67
CA LEU A 198 -3.03 -13.54 -0.29
C LEU A 198 -2.79 -14.66 0.73
N PHE A 199 -3.50 -15.79 0.60
CA PHE A 199 -3.30 -16.93 1.47
C PHE A 199 -1.85 -17.46 1.42
N ARG A 200 -1.31 -17.64 0.21
CA ARG A 200 0.08 -18.10 0.03
C ARG A 200 1.10 -17.10 0.57
N ALA A 201 0.89 -15.81 0.34
CA ALA A 201 1.75 -14.75 0.83
C ALA A 201 1.78 -14.72 2.37
N ARG A 202 0.63 -14.76 3.03
CA ARG A 202 0.54 -14.84 4.50
C ARG A 202 1.27 -16.07 5.04
N ARG A 203 1.09 -17.25 4.42
CA ARG A 203 1.82 -18.46 4.84
C ARG A 203 3.33 -18.33 4.72
N ARG A 204 3.82 -17.65 3.67
CA ARG A 204 5.26 -17.38 3.52
C ARG A 204 5.78 -16.50 4.64
N ILE A 205 5.07 -15.41 4.98
CA ILE A 205 5.44 -14.50 6.07
C ILE A 205 5.49 -15.26 7.40
N VAL A 206 4.45 -16.04 7.73
CA VAL A 206 4.42 -16.84 8.96
C VAL A 206 5.58 -17.84 9.03
N LYS A 207 5.90 -18.50 7.91
CA LYS A 207 7.03 -19.43 7.83
C LYS A 207 8.38 -18.72 8.06
N GLN A 208 8.55 -17.52 7.51
CA GLN A 208 9.76 -16.72 7.71
C GLN A 208 9.88 -16.22 9.15
N ALA A 209 8.77 -15.77 9.75
CA ALA A 209 8.74 -15.34 11.14
C ALA A 209 9.15 -16.49 12.10
N ARG A 210 8.66 -17.71 11.88
CA ARG A 210 9.00 -18.89 12.70
C ARG A 210 10.48 -19.27 12.59
N LYS A 211 11.05 -19.28 11.39
CA LYS A 211 12.47 -19.62 11.17
C LYS A 211 13.47 -18.66 11.84
N ARG A 212 13.01 -17.50 12.26
CA ARG A 212 13.85 -16.50 12.93
C ARG A 212 13.72 -16.54 14.46
N GLN A 213 12.80 -17.32 14.97
CA GLN A 213 12.61 -17.57 16.41
C GLN A 213 13.31 -18.85 16.88
N GLU A 214 13.76 -19.69 15.93
CA GLU A 214 14.63 -20.86 16.13
C GLU A 214 16.11 -20.46 16.03
#